data_8c31e714b46df5a69cebe08e54b4eb38
#
_entry.id   8c31e714b46df5a69cebe08e54b4eb38
#
_cell.length_a   1.000
_cell.length_b   1.000
_cell.length_c   1.000
_cell.angle_alpha   90.00
_cell.angle_beta   90.00
_cell.angle_gamma   90.00
#
_symmetry.space_group_name_H-M   'P 1'
#
loop_
_entity.id
_entity.type
_entity.pdbx_description
1 polymer ?
#
loop_
_entity_poly.entity_id
_entity_poly.type
_entity_poly.pdbx_seq_one_letter_code
_entity_poly.pdbx_strand_id
1 'polypeptide(L)'
;MPSVRVLDSTMYYEDEGDGSLVVLLHGNPTSSFLWRKVIPELTGQARCLAPDLIGMGHSGKPGIAYRFLDHARYLDAWFEELEVDGVTLVGHDWGGALGFDWASRHPGRVSGIAFMETIVRPLTWDDWPAWARETFQAFRRPGEGEELILDRNLFVEQVLPNAMLGTLSGADLDTYRAPFTERAYRLPTLAWPREIPVDGAPADVVRRVQAYDAWLESSARVPKLLLTFDPGAIMTPSTVKWCQDHIAALDVEHIGPGLHFVQEDNGPSIGVAIAAWRQRNELVGGDAGTTKGTTGEEEPS
;
A
#
# COMPACT_ATOMS: atom_id res chain seq x y z
N MET A 1 8.21 -5.83 19.58
CA MET A 1 7.77 -5.40 18.28
C MET A 1 7.58 -6.64 17.43
N PRO A 2 6.40 -6.88 16.87
CA PRO A 2 6.14 -8.10 16.11
C PRO A 2 6.97 -8.13 14.84
N SER A 3 7.60 -9.27 14.58
CA SER A 3 8.34 -9.54 13.36
C SER A 3 8.27 -11.03 13.06
N VAL A 4 8.25 -11.36 11.78
CA VAL A 4 8.20 -12.75 11.32
C VAL A 4 9.37 -13.03 10.39
N ARG A 5 9.89 -14.26 10.46
CA ARG A 5 10.95 -14.70 9.55
C ARG A 5 10.34 -15.02 8.20
N VAL A 6 10.87 -14.41 7.14
CA VAL A 6 10.45 -14.63 5.75
C VAL A 6 11.69 -14.88 4.90
N LEU A 7 11.71 -15.98 4.18
CA LEU A 7 12.85 -16.38 3.34
C LEU A 7 14.17 -16.37 4.14
N ASP A 8 15.11 -15.56 3.73
CA ASP A 8 16.45 -15.39 4.35
C ASP A 8 16.55 -14.16 5.26
N SER A 9 15.41 -13.49 5.58
CA SER A 9 15.38 -12.25 6.36
C SER A 9 14.22 -12.25 7.36
N THR A 10 13.88 -11.09 7.89
CA THR A 10 12.72 -10.84 8.75
C THR A 10 11.92 -9.65 8.24
N MET A 11 10.60 -9.70 8.37
CA MET A 11 9.74 -8.53 8.15
C MET A 11 9.07 -8.13 9.47
N TYR A 12 9.20 -6.85 9.80
CA TYR A 12 8.48 -6.19 10.88
C TYR A 12 7.07 -5.83 10.43
N TYR A 13 6.12 -5.77 11.36
CA TYR A 13 4.78 -5.25 11.10
C TYR A 13 4.15 -4.69 12.37
N GLU A 14 3.27 -3.71 12.24
CA GLU A 14 2.33 -3.32 13.28
C GLU A 14 1.16 -4.31 13.29
N ASP A 15 0.61 -4.61 14.48
CA ASP A 15 -0.52 -5.52 14.69
C ASP A 15 -1.42 -4.92 15.76
N GLU A 16 -2.53 -4.32 15.35
CA GLU A 16 -3.42 -3.57 16.21
C GLU A 16 -4.89 -3.92 15.98
N GLY A 17 -5.67 -3.96 17.04
CA GLY A 17 -7.11 -4.25 17.01
C GLY A 17 -7.44 -5.73 16.88
N ASP A 18 -8.74 -6.01 16.78
CA ASP A 18 -9.31 -7.35 16.69
C ASP A 18 -10.41 -7.39 15.62
N GLY A 19 -10.74 -8.57 15.10
CA GLY A 19 -11.81 -8.76 14.12
C GLY A 19 -11.33 -9.15 12.72
N SER A 20 -12.07 -8.75 11.69
CA SER A 20 -11.74 -9.07 10.31
C SER A 20 -10.46 -8.38 9.85
N LEU A 21 -9.66 -9.09 9.07
CA LEU A 21 -8.29 -8.70 8.77
C LEU A 21 -8.21 -7.55 7.76
N VAL A 22 -7.38 -6.56 8.08
CA VAL A 22 -6.98 -5.47 7.18
C VAL A 22 -5.46 -5.43 7.09
N VAL A 23 -4.91 -5.47 5.89
CA VAL A 23 -3.47 -5.31 5.65
C VAL A 23 -3.21 -3.99 4.95
N LEU A 24 -2.36 -3.14 5.56
CA LEU A 24 -2.04 -1.81 5.06
C LEU A 24 -0.62 -1.79 4.50
N LEU A 25 -0.51 -1.62 3.19
CA LEU A 25 0.73 -1.71 2.43
C LEU A 25 1.22 -0.32 2.03
N HIS A 26 2.38 0.06 2.57
CA HIS A 26 3.07 1.32 2.26
C HIS A 26 3.93 1.21 0.99
N GLY A 27 4.52 2.34 0.57
CA GLY A 27 5.45 2.40 -0.55
C GLY A 27 6.75 3.15 -0.23
N ASN A 28 7.33 3.78 -1.22
CA ASN A 28 8.62 4.46 -1.15
C ASN A 28 8.49 5.92 -0.68
N PRO A 29 9.28 6.44 0.24
CA PRO A 29 10.31 5.81 1.08
C PRO A 29 9.79 5.51 2.51
N THR A 30 8.53 5.15 2.64
CA THR A 30 7.84 5.06 3.93
C THR A 30 7.96 3.67 4.59
N SER A 31 7.18 3.46 5.64
CA SER A 31 7.07 2.22 6.42
C SER A 31 5.65 2.12 7.00
N SER A 32 5.40 1.14 7.85
CA SER A 32 4.16 1.02 8.64
C SER A 32 3.81 2.33 9.37
N PHE A 33 4.80 3.13 9.74
CA PHE A 33 4.63 4.43 10.39
C PHE A 33 3.71 5.40 9.61
N LEU A 34 3.61 5.27 8.30
CA LEU A 34 2.70 6.03 7.45
C LEU A 34 1.24 5.87 7.91
N TRP A 35 0.89 4.69 8.42
CA TRP A 35 -0.47 4.31 8.75
C TRP A 35 -0.90 4.68 10.19
N ARG A 36 0.01 5.24 11.03
CA ARG A 36 -0.24 5.54 12.44
C ARG A 36 -1.45 6.44 12.72
N LYS A 37 -1.85 7.27 11.74
CA LYS A 37 -3.03 8.14 11.83
C LYS A 37 -4.30 7.51 11.22
N VAL A 38 -4.16 6.40 10.49
CA VAL A 38 -5.26 5.68 9.81
C VAL A 38 -5.73 4.50 10.67
N ILE A 39 -4.80 3.73 11.21
CA ILE A 39 -5.08 2.51 11.98
C ILE A 39 -6.04 2.73 13.14
N PRO A 40 -5.93 3.79 13.96
CA PRO A 40 -6.84 4.02 15.10
C PRO A 40 -8.32 4.07 14.72
N GLU A 41 -8.65 4.53 13.51
CA GLU A 41 -10.03 4.61 13.02
C GLU A 41 -10.58 3.24 12.55
N LEU A 42 -9.71 2.24 12.40
CA LEU A 42 -10.07 0.90 11.93
C LEU A 42 -10.15 -0.13 13.06
N THR A 43 -9.36 0.04 14.13
CA THR A 43 -9.17 -0.97 15.20
C THR A 43 -10.44 -1.31 15.99
N GLY A 44 -11.47 -0.47 15.92
CA GLY A 44 -12.79 -0.76 16.53
C GLY A 44 -13.58 -1.86 15.80
N GLN A 45 -13.17 -2.29 14.61
CA GLN A 45 -13.87 -3.26 13.77
C GLN A 45 -12.94 -4.17 12.95
N ALA A 46 -11.64 -4.04 13.11
CA ALA A 46 -10.64 -4.75 12.33
C ALA A 46 -9.37 -5.03 13.12
N ARG A 47 -8.72 -6.16 12.81
CA ARG A 47 -7.32 -6.37 13.10
C ARG A 47 -6.49 -5.83 11.94
N CYS A 48 -5.68 -4.83 12.23
CA CYS A 48 -4.84 -4.12 11.27
C CYS A 48 -3.41 -4.66 11.32
N LEU A 49 -2.92 -5.17 10.20
CA LEU A 49 -1.52 -5.54 10.01
C LEU A 49 -0.89 -4.56 9.03
N ALA A 50 0.19 -3.90 9.43
CA ALA A 50 0.93 -3.01 8.56
C ALA A 50 2.40 -3.43 8.49
N PRO A 51 2.80 -4.24 7.47
CA PRO A 51 4.19 -4.65 7.34
C PRO A 51 5.07 -3.50 6.88
N ASP A 52 6.31 -3.48 7.37
CA ASP A 52 7.41 -2.78 6.71
C ASP A 52 7.90 -3.66 5.56
N LEU A 53 7.88 -3.15 4.33
CA LEU A 53 8.39 -3.88 3.17
C LEU A 53 9.88 -4.20 3.36
N ILE A 54 10.33 -5.31 2.77
CA ILE A 54 11.74 -5.73 2.91
C ILE A 54 12.70 -4.59 2.54
N GLY A 55 13.70 -4.35 3.37
CA GLY A 55 14.63 -3.23 3.20
C GLY A 55 14.15 -1.88 3.71
N MET A 56 12.86 -1.76 4.08
CA MET A 56 12.23 -0.52 4.58
C MET A 56 12.00 -0.61 6.09
N GLY A 57 11.76 0.54 6.74
CA GLY A 57 11.44 0.60 8.16
C GLY A 57 12.34 -0.26 9.04
N HIS A 58 11.72 -1.07 9.90
CA HIS A 58 12.37 -2.01 10.82
C HIS A 58 12.61 -3.40 10.21
N SER A 59 12.18 -3.64 8.97
CA SER A 59 12.42 -4.90 8.29
C SER A 59 13.89 -5.10 7.95
N GLY A 60 14.29 -6.38 7.83
CA GLY A 60 15.65 -6.76 7.48
C GLY A 60 16.11 -6.19 6.14
N LYS A 61 17.42 -6.10 5.98
CA LYS A 61 18.07 -5.52 4.80
C LYS A 61 18.99 -6.54 4.12
N PRO A 62 18.43 -7.63 3.51
CA PRO A 62 19.21 -8.62 2.81
C PRO A 62 19.92 -8.03 1.59
N GLY A 63 21.01 -8.68 1.14
CA GLY A 63 21.79 -8.27 -0.02
C GLY A 63 21.11 -8.62 -1.35
N ILE A 64 19.97 -8.00 -1.64
CA ILE A 64 19.17 -8.18 -2.86
C ILE A 64 19.10 -6.88 -3.67
N ALA A 65 18.50 -6.94 -4.86
CA ALA A 65 18.36 -5.77 -5.73
C ALA A 65 17.17 -4.86 -5.36
N TYR A 66 16.26 -5.31 -4.50
CA TYR A 66 15.04 -4.63 -4.09
C TYR A 66 14.14 -4.24 -5.26
N ARG A 67 14.09 -5.08 -6.29
CA ARG A 67 13.18 -4.92 -7.41
C ARG A 67 11.73 -5.20 -6.99
N PHE A 68 10.77 -4.79 -7.81
CA PHE A 68 9.36 -5.10 -7.58
C PHE A 68 9.13 -6.60 -7.30
N LEU A 69 9.76 -7.47 -8.09
CA LEU A 69 9.62 -8.93 -7.92
C LEU A 69 10.27 -9.45 -6.61
N ASP A 70 11.31 -8.80 -6.11
CA ASP A 70 11.89 -9.15 -4.81
C ASP A 70 10.89 -8.81 -3.70
N HIS A 71 10.34 -7.59 -3.69
CA HIS A 71 9.32 -7.18 -2.72
C HIS A 71 8.08 -8.07 -2.79
N ALA A 72 7.57 -8.39 -4.00
CA ALA A 72 6.45 -9.30 -4.18
C ALA A 72 6.71 -10.68 -3.57
N ARG A 73 7.91 -11.25 -3.76
CA ARG A 73 8.30 -12.56 -3.21
C ARG A 73 8.38 -12.55 -1.67
N TYR A 74 8.94 -11.48 -1.08
CA TYR A 74 9.00 -11.37 0.38
C TYR A 74 7.62 -11.14 0.99
N LEU A 75 6.77 -10.36 0.33
CA LEU A 75 5.41 -10.12 0.76
C LEU A 75 4.55 -11.38 0.63
N ASP A 76 4.71 -12.18 -0.43
CA ASP A 76 4.07 -13.50 -0.58
C ASP A 76 4.42 -14.39 0.62
N ALA A 77 5.71 -14.50 0.97
CA ALA A 77 6.15 -15.30 2.11
C ALA A 77 5.60 -14.76 3.44
N TRP A 78 5.50 -13.43 3.58
CA TRP A 78 4.90 -12.81 4.77
C TRP A 78 3.40 -13.12 4.90
N PHE A 79 2.65 -13.09 3.81
CA PHE A 79 1.23 -13.48 3.78
C PHE A 79 1.03 -14.95 4.13
N GLU A 80 1.91 -15.84 3.67
CA GLU A 80 1.84 -17.27 3.98
C GLU A 80 2.18 -17.56 5.45
N GLU A 81 3.23 -16.96 5.99
CA GLU A 81 3.64 -17.16 7.40
C GLU A 81 2.60 -16.66 8.41
N LEU A 82 1.82 -15.64 8.05
CA LEU A 82 0.74 -15.12 8.89
C LEU A 82 -0.63 -15.71 8.53
N GLU A 83 -0.68 -16.68 7.62
CA GLU A 83 -1.92 -17.35 7.19
C GLU A 83 -3.02 -16.36 6.79
N VAL A 84 -2.64 -15.26 6.11
CA VAL A 84 -3.55 -14.18 5.73
C VAL A 84 -4.59 -14.70 4.75
N ASP A 85 -5.87 -14.64 5.13
CA ASP A 85 -7.01 -15.03 4.30
C ASP A 85 -8.23 -14.12 4.55
N GLY A 86 -9.12 -14.01 3.59
CA GLY A 86 -10.31 -13.16 3.70
C GLY A 86 -10.00 -11.69 3.97
N VAL A 87 -8.90 -11.17 3.43
CA VAL A 87 -8.32 -9.88 3.81
C VAL A 87 -8.92 -8.69 3.05
N THR A 88 -9.09 -7.56 3.73
CA THR A 88 -9.19 -6.25 3.08
C THR A 88 -7.78 -5.69 2.91
N LEU A 89 -7.34 -5.44 1.68
CA LEU A 89 -6.07 -4.77 1.39
C LEU A 89 -6.27 -3.26 1.35
N VAL A 90 -5.34 -2.52 1.96
CA VAL A 90 -5.27 -1.05 1.86
C VAL A 90 -3.90 -0.69 1.29
N GLY A 91 -3.87 -0.04 0.14
CA GLY A 91 -2.62 0.20 -0.56
C GLY A 91 -2.35 1.67 -0.90
N HIS A 92 -1.11 2.07 -0.73
CA HIS A 92 -0.59 3.37 -1.12
C HIS A 92 0.71 3.19 -1.90
N ASP A 93 0.93 3.99 -2.96
CA ASP A 93 2.14 3.97 -3.78
C ASP A 93 2.47 2.55 -4.26
N TRP A 94 3.68 2.05 -4.09
CA TRP A 94 4.06 0.68 -4.43
C TRP A 94 3.32 -0.39 -3.61
N GLY A 95 2.87 -0.05 -2.40
CA GLY A 95 2.04 -0.95 -1.60
C GLY A 95 0.70 -1.27 -2.28
N GLY A 96 0.11 -0.30 -2.98
CA GLY A 96 -1.09 -0.55 -3.79
C GLY A 96 -0.79 -1.48 -4.97
N ALA A 97 0.28 -1.24 -5.72
CA ALA A 97 0.71 -2.11 -6.82
C ALA A 97 1.02 -3.54 -6.37
N LEU A 98 1.72 -3.71 -5.23
CA LEU A 98 1.98 -5.02 -4.62
C LEU A 98 0.69 -5.70 -4.15
N GLY A 99 -0.23 -4.94 -3.57
CA GLY A 99 -1.55 -5.44 -3.16
C GLY A 99 -2.37 -5.93 -4.35
N PHE A 100 -2.42 -5.19 -5.45
CA PHE A 100 -3.10 -5.61 -6.69
C PHE A 100 -2.44 -6.84 -7.30
N ASP A 101 -1.11 -6.88 -7.33
CA ASP A 101 -0.36 -8.04 -7.83
C ASP A 101 -0.67 -9.29 -7.03
N TRP A 102 -0.65 -9.20 -5.70
CA TRP A 102 -0.98 -10.31 -4.83
C TRP A 102 -2.44 -10.75 -5.00
N ALA A 103 -3.39 -9.79 -4.99
CA ALA A 103 -4.81 -10.05 -5.15
C ALA A 103 -5.12 -10.75 -6.47
N SER A 104 -4.50 -10.33 -7.56
CA SER A 104 -4.71 -10.94 -8.88
C SER A 104 -4.26 -12.41 -8.95
N ARG A 105 -3.24 -12.76 -8.17
CA ARG A 105 -2.72 -14.14 -8.06
C ARG A 105 -3.45 -15.00 -7.02
N HIS A 106 -4.13 -14.35 -6.06
CA HIS A 106 -4.83 -15.00 -4.95
C HIS A 106 -6.28 -14.48 -4.79
N PRO A 107 -7.09 -14.46 -5.85
CA PRO A 107 -8.40 -13.77 -5.85
C PRO A 107 -9.39 -14.32 -4.83
N GLY A 108 -9.24 -15.58 -4.39
CA GLY A 108 -10.08 -16.20 -3.35
C GLY A 108 -9.73 -15.77 -1.92
N ARG A 109 -8.60 -15.11 -1.69
CA ARG A 109 -8.11 -14.69 -0.37
C ARG A 109 -8.37 -13.20 -0.07
N VAL A 110 -8.96 -12.46 -1.01
CA VAL A 110 -9.21 -11.02 -0.90
C VAL A 110 -10.69 -10.73 -0.80
N SER A 111 -11.11 -10.07 0.27
CA SER A 111 -12.50 -9.66 0.50
C SER A 111 -12.79 -8.28 -0.06
N GLY A 112 -11.80 -7.38 -0.12
CA GLY A 112 -11.95 -6.03 -0.65
C GLY A 112 -10.61 -5.31 -0.76
N ILE A 113 -10.57 -4.21 -1.52
CA ILE A 113 -9.35 -3.41 -1.70
C ILE A 113 -9.69 -1.93 -1.59
N ALA A 114 -9.04 -1.20 -0.69
CA ALA A 114 -9.02 0.26 -0.68
C ALA A 114 -7.64 0.76 -1.14
N PHE A 115 -7.60 1.78 -1.97
CA PHE A 115 -6.33 2.28 -2.50
C PHE A 115 -6.35 3.79 -2.75
N MET A 116 -5.16 4.37 -2.74
CA MET A 116 -4.93 5.79 -2.98
C MET A 116 -3.51 6.01 -3.52
N GLU A 117 -3.34 7.01 -4.39
CA GLU A 117 -2.04 7.47 -4.89
C GLU A 117 -1.09 6.32 -5.30
N THR A 118 -1.57 5.40 -6.16
CA THR A 118 -0.87 4.17 -6.54
C THR A 118 -0.84 3.91 -8.05
N ILE A 119 -0.04 2.94 -8.48
CA ILE A 119 0.12 2.57 -9.89
C ILE A 119 -0.95 1.53 -10.26
N VAL A 120 -1.95 1.92 -11.03
CA VAL A 120 -3.07 1.05 -11.44
C VAL A 120 -2.89 0.42 -12.81
N ARG A 121 -2.08 1.00 -13.67
CA ARG A 121 -1.79 0.57 -15.04
C ARG A 121 -0.37 0.92 -15.48
N PRO A 122 0.15 0.38 -16.57
CA PRO A 122 1.39 0.89 -17.16
C PRO A 122 1.27 2.37 -17.52
N LEU A 123 2.35 3.10 -17.39
CA LEU A 123 2.43 4.55 -17.57
C LEU A 123 3.25 4.91 -18.80
N THR A 124 3.07 6.13 -19.28
CA THR A 124 3.98 6.83 -20.20
C THR A 124 4.55 8.08 -19.51
N TRP A 125 5.63 8.65 -20.03
CA TRP A 125 6.12 9.90 -19.49
C TRP A 125 5.14 11.07 -19.66
N ASP A 126 4.17 10.95 -20.54
CA ASP A 126 3.13 11.96 -20.73
C ASP A 126 2.06 11.92 -19.62
N ASP A 127 1.94 10.81 -18.89
CA ASP A 127 1.10 10.71 -17.68
C ASP A 127 1.69 11.50 -16.48
N TRP A 128 2.96 11.89 -16.55
CA TRP A 128 3.67 12.56 -15.46
C TRP A 128 3.52 14.08 -15.50
N PRO A 129 3.28 14.74 -14.36
CA PRO A 129 3.40 16.18 -14.26
C PRO A 129 4.82 16.63 -14.67
N ALA A 130 4.92 17.72 -15.42
CA ALA A 130 6.22 18.18 -15.95
C ALA A 130 7.28 18.38 -14.85
N TRP A 131 6.86 18.86 -13.67
CA TRP A 131 7.75 19.09 -12.52
C TRP A 131 8.34 17.79 -11.93
N ALA A 132 7.60 16.68 -11.99
CA ALA A 132 8.07 15.39 -11.47
C ALA A 132 8.86 14.59 -12.52
N ARG A 133 8.51 14.75 -13.81
CA ARG A 133 9.09 13.98 -14.92
C ARG A 133 10.61 14.02 -14.93
N GLU A 134 11.21 15.21 -14.89
CA GLU A 134 12.67 15.38 -14.96
C GLU A 134 13.37 14.73 -13.76
N THR A 135 12.82 14.91 -12.57
CA THR A 135 13.36 14.33 -11.33
C THR A 135 13.34 12.80 -11.38
N PHE A 136 12.22 12.19 -11.79
CA PHE A 136 12.12 10.73 -11.88
C PHE A 136 12.93 10.15 -13.03
N GLN A 137 13.11 10.89 -14.12
CA GLN A 137 14.07 10.52 -15.17
C GLN A 137 15.52 10.56 -14.67
N ALA A 138 15.89 11.56 -13.85
CA ALA A 138 17.20 11.63 -13.22
C ALA A 138 17.48 10.43 -12.30
N PHE A 139 16.51 10.01 -11.48
CA PHE A 139 16.65 8.82 -10.62
C PHE A 139 16.91 7.53 -11.42
N ARG A 140 16.43 7.47 -12.65
CA ARG A 140 16.60 6.31 -13.55
C ARG A 140 17.91 6.34 -14.34
N ARG A 141 18.59 7.48 -14.45
CA ARG A 141 19.90 7.57 -15.15
C ARG A 141 21.01 6.97 -14.30
N PRO A 142 21.82 6.03 -14.86
CA PRO A 142 22.98 5.47 -14.15
C PRO A 142 23.96 6.57 -13.70
N GLY A 143 24.47 6.44 -12.49
CA GLY A 143 25.36 7.40 -11.86
C GLY A 143 24.65 8.58 -11.21
N GLU A 144 23.75 9.24 -11.93
CA GLU A 144 23.00 10.39 -11.42
C GLU A 144 21.98 9.96 -10.33
N GLY A 145 21.23 8.87 -10.58
CA GLY A 145 20.30 8.33 -9.58
C GLY A 145 21.03 7.87 -8.31
N GLU A 146 22.20 7.24 -8.44
CA GLU A 146 23.03 6.84 -7.30
C GLU A 146 23.50 8.07 -6.50
N GLU A 147 23.98 9.12 -7.15
CA GLU A 147 24.38 10.36 -6.47
C GLU A 147 23.19 10.98 -5.73
N LEU A 148 22.07 11.17 -6.41
CA LEU A 148 20.90 11.83 -5.84
C LEU A 148 20.31 11.05 -4.66
N ILE A 149 20.16 9.74 -4.81
CA ILE A 149 19.44 8.92 -3.83
C ILE A 149 20.40 8.27 -2.83
N LEU A 150 21.45 7.58 -3.29
CA LEU A 150 22.32 6.87 -2.36
C LEU A 150 23.26 7.80 -1.60
N ASP A 151 23.79 8.84 -2.25
CA ASP A 151 24.74 9.74 -1.61
C ASP A 151 24.04 10.88 -0.86
N ARG A 152 23.02 11.49 -1.47
CA ARG A 152 22.31 12.67 -0.92
C ARG A 152 21.00 12.34 -0.20
N ASN A 153 20.53 11.08 -0.21
CA ASN A 153 19.25 10.64 0.38
C ASN A 153 18.04 11.48 -0.07
N LEU A 154 18.05 11.94 -1.33
CA LEU A 154 17.10 12.95 -1.83
C LEU A 154 15.64 12.54 -1.67
N PHE A 155 15.35 11.23 -1.75
CA PHE A 155 13.98 10.73 -1.64
C PHE A 155 13.38 11.04 -0.25
N VAL A 156 14.13 10.80 0.82
CA VAL A 156 13.70 11.07 2.19
C VAL A 156 13.81 12.56 2.53
N GLU A 157 14.90 13.21 2.09
CA GLU A 157 15.19 14.58 2.50
C GLU A 157 14.40 15.64 1.72
N GLN A 158 13.95 15.33 0.51
CA GLN A 158 13.26 16.30 -0.34
C GLN A 158 11.95 15.78 -0.94
N VAL A 159 11.92 14.57 -1.55
CA VAL A 159 10.69 14.09 -2.21
C VAL A 159 9.59 13.90 -1.18
N LEU A 160 9.85 13.21 -0.09
CA LEU A 160 8.87 12.95 0.96
C LEU A 160 8.26 14.25 1.52
N PRO A 161 9.03 15.22 2.06
CA PRO A 161 8.45 16.43 2.67
C PRO A 161 7.77 17.37 1.65
N ASN A 162 8.17 17.32 0.36
CA ASN A 162 7.56 18.16 -0.67
C ASN A 162 6.34 17.54 -1.35
N ALA A 163 6.01 16.28 -1.04
CA ALA A 163 4.88 15.57 -1.61
C ALA A 163 3.71 15.41 -0.62
N MET A 164 3.58 16.32 0.34
CA MET A 164 2.45 16.51 1.25
C MET A 164 2.11 18.00 1.35
N LEU A 165 0.93 18.33 1.84
CA LEU A 165 0.50 19.73 2.03
C LEU A 165 1.00 20.31 3.35
N GLY A 166 0.96 19.48 4.40
CA GLY A 166 1.46 19.82 5.73
C GLY A 166 2.97 19.81 5.82
N THR A 167 3.45 20.00 7.04
CA THR A 167 4.87 19.89 7.36
C THR A 167 5.06 18.80 8.41
N LEU A 168 5.97 17.87 8.16
CA LEU A 168 6.37 16.87 9.15
C LEU A 168 7.03 17.55 10.36
N SER A 169 6.73 17.06 11.56
CA SER A 169 7.56 17.38 12.71
C SER A 169 8.98 16.85 12.51
N GLY A 170 9.96 17.46 13.20
CA GLY A 170 11.35 16.94 13.15
C GLY A 170 11.42 15.47 13.58
N ALA A 171 10.63 15.08 14.60
CA ALA A 171 10.57 13.70 15.08
C ALA A 171 9.98 12.73 14.03
N ASP A 172 8.92 13.12 13.33
CA ASP A 172 8.33 12.30 12.26
C ASP A 172 9.30 12.13 11.09
N LEU A 173 9.97 13.21 10.68
CA LEU A 173 10.98 13.15 9.62
C LEU A 173 12.17 12.27 10.03
N ASP A 174 12.61 12.35 11.30
CA ASP A 174 13.67 11.49 11.83
C ASP A 174 13.25 10.01 11.84
N THR A 175 11.98 9.71 12.10
CA THR A 175 11.46 8.35 12.01
C THR A 175 11.53 7.82 10.57
N TYR A 176 11.14 8.61 9.58
CA TYR A 176 11.28 8.22 8.16
C TYR A 176 12.76 8.14 7.71
N ARG A 177 13.65 8.93 8.30
CA ARG A 177 15.08 8.95 7.98
C ARG A 177 15.84 7.77 8.59
N ALA A 178 15.43 7.30 9.76
CA ALA A 178 16.14 6.29 10.55
C ALA A 178 16.50 5.01 9.77
N PRO A 179 15.64 4.44 8.90
CA PRO A 179 15.98 3.24 8.13
C PRO A 179 17.06 3.45 7.07
N PHE A 180 17.37 4.71 6.68
CA PHE A 180 18.17 5.10 5.53
C PHE A 180 19.42 5.91 5.90
N THR A 181 19.93 5.75 7.12
CA THR A 181 21.12 6.48 7.61
C THR A 181 22.39 6.14 6.83
N GLU A 182 22.53 4.88 6.42
CA GLU A 182 23.68 4.41 5.67
C GLU A 182 23.39 4.36 4.17
N ARG A 183 24.43 4.64 3.36
CA ARG A 183 24.34 4.61 1.89
C ARG A 183 23.77 3.28 1.37
N ALA A 184 24.25 2.16 1.91
CA ALA A 184 23.80 0.82 1.49
C ALA A 184 22.29 0.57 1.79
N TYR A 185 21.77 1.17 2.85
CA TYR A 185 20.37 1.02 3.25
C TYR A 185 19.40 1.84 2.40
N ARG A 186 19.90 2.75 1.55
CA ARG A 186 19.09 3.55 0.61
C ARG A 186 18.84 2.83 -0.73
N LEU A 187 19.38 1.62 -0.92
CA LEU A 187 19.18 0.88 -2.17
C LEU A 187 17.70 0.64 -2.52
N PRO A 188 16.81 0.30 -1.58
CA PRO A 188 15.39 0.18 -1.89
C PRO A 188 14.79 1.47 -2.46
N THR A 189 15.15 2.63 -1.89
CA THR A 189 14.62 3.93 -2.34
C THR A 189 15.10 4.33 -3.73
N LEU A 190 16.23 3.79 -4.19
CA LEU A 190 16.72 3.93 -5.56
C LEU A 190 16.06 2.91 -6.51
N ALA A 191 15.85 1.68 -6.04
CA ALA A 191 15.27 0.64 -6.87
C ALA A 191 13.83 1.00 -7.29
N TRP A 192 13.00 1.48 -6.39
CA TRP A 192 11.60 1.78 -6.64
C TRP A 192 11.34 2.73 -7.82
N PRO A 193 11.96 3.92 -7.95
CA PRO A 193 11.74 4.77 -9.12
C PRO A 193 12.22 4.13 -10.44
N ARG A 194 13.17 3.19 -10.37
CA ARG A 194 13.65 2.44 -11.53
C ARG A 194 12.73 1.32 -11.97
N GLU A 195 11.88 0.84 -11.07
CA GLU A 195 10.88 -0.19 -11.32
C GLU A 195 9.52 0.36 -11.84
N ILE A 196 9.30 1.67 -11.82
CA ILE A 196 8.06 2.26 -12.35
C ILE A 196 7.88 1.84 -13.82
N PRO A 197 6.72 1.22 -14.19
CA PRO A 197 6.47 0.66 -15.51
C PRO A 197 6.14 1.76 -16.53
N VAL A 198 7.15 2.52 -16.95
CA VAL A 198 7.01 3.65 -17.89
C VAL A 198 7.57 3.28 -19.25
N ASP A 199 6.82 3.59 -20.32
CA ASP A 199 7.20 3.34 -21.73
C ASP A 199 7.66 1.90 -21.99
N GLY A 200 6.97 0.94 -21.38
CA GLY A 200 7.25 -0.49 -21.54
C GLY A 200 8.42 -1.05 -20.75
N ALA A 201 9.05 -0.28 -19.86
CA ALA A 201 10.22 -0.70 -19.10
C ALA A 201 10.10 -0.39 -17.59
N PRO A 202 10.54 -1.32 -16.70
CA PRO A 202 11.07 -2.65 -16.98
C PRO A 202 10.00 -3.63 -17.48
N ALA A 203 10.32 -4.44 -18.47
CA ALA A 203 9.34 -5.27 -19.15
C ALA A 203 8.68 -6.35 -18.26
N ASP A 204 9.38 -6.85 -17.27
CA ASP A 204 8.85 -7.81 -16.30
C ASP A 204 7.85 -7.15 -15.33
N VAL A 205 8.11 -5.94 -14.87
CA VAL A 205 7.16 -5.15 -14.06
C VAL A 205 5.94 -4.76 -14.89
N VAL A 206 6.15 -4.30 -16.14
CA VAL A 206 5.05 -3.98 -17.06
C VAL A 206 4.10 -5.18 -17.21
N ARG A 207 4.62 -6.40 -17.41
CA ARG A 207 3.78 -7.61 -17.48
C ARG A 207 2.99 -7.88 -16.20
N ARG A 208 3.57 -7.63 -15.03
CA ARG A 208 2.86 -7.79 -13.73
C ARG A 208 1.74 -6.77 -13.60
N VAL A 209 2.02 -5.52 -13.95
CA VAL A 209 1.04 -4.42 -13.94
C VAL A 209 -0.10 -4.69 -14.93
N GLN A 210 0.19 -5.14 -16.13
CA GLN A 210 -0.83 -5.54 -17.11
C GLN A 210 -1.69 -6.71 -16.62
N ALA A 211 -1.11 -7.65 -15.89
CA ALA A 211 -1.85 -8.79 -15.36
C ALA A 211 -2.84 -8.36 -14.26
N TYR A 212 -2.43 -7.52 -13.30
CA TYR A 212 -3.36 -7.06 -12.29
C TYR A 212 -4.35 -6.01 -12.83
N ASP A 213 -3.98 -5.21 -13.82
CA ASP A 213 -4.88 -4.30 -14.52
C ASP A 213 -6.06 -5.07 -15.15
N ALA A 214 -5.79 -6.12 -15.92
CA ALA A 214 -6.82 -6.99 -16.48
C ALA A 214 -7.66 -7.69 -15.39
N TRP A 215 -7.06 -8.02 -14.25
CA TRP A 215 -7.81 -8.57 -13.12
C TRP A 215 -8.71 -7.51 -12.46
N LEU A 216 -8.25 -6.28 -12.28
CA LEU A 216 -9.06 -5.18 -11.74
C LEU A 216 -10.29 -4.92 -12.61
N GLU A 217 -10.14 -4.97 -13.95
CA GLU A 217 -11.23 -4.82 -14.90
C GLU A 217 -12.29 -5.92 -14.77
N SER A 218 -11.89 -7.16 -14.47
CA SER A 218 -12.79 -8.32 -14.47
C SER A 218 -13.28 -8.76 -13.08
N SER A 219 -12.70 -8.29 -11.98
CA SER A 219 -12.94 -8.79 -10.62
C SER A 219 -14.15 -8.15 -9.93
N ALA A 220 -15.33 -8.27 -10.54
CA ALA A 220 -16.58 -7.66 -10.04
C ALA A 220 -17.04 -8.17 -8.65
N ARG A 221 -16.53 -9.31 -8.17
CA ARG A 221 -16.89 -9.87 -6.87
C ARG A 221 -16.08 -9.29 -5.71
N VAL A 222 -14.98 -8.63 -5.98
CA VAL A 222 -14.15 -7.98 -4.98
C VAL A 222 -14.47 -6.50 -5.01
N PRO A 223 -15.15 -5.93 -4.00
CA PRO A 223 -15.40 -4.50 -3.94
C PRO A 223 -14.10 -3.72 -3.80
N LYS A 224 -14.05 -2.56 -4.44
CA LYS A 224 -12.88 -1.68 -4.41
C LYS A 224 -13.29 -0.27 -4.03
N LEU A 225 -12.41 0.42 -3.29
CA LEU A 225 -12.55 1.83 -2.92
C LEU A 225 -11.31 2.60 -3.40
N LEU A 226 -11.52 3.57 -4.26
CA LEU A 226 -10.53 4.59 -4.58
C LEU A 226 -10.77 5.83 -3.73
N LEU A 227 -9.81 6.20 -2.90
CA LEU A 227 -9.78 7.48 -2.21
C LEU A 227 -9.04 8.52 -3.05
N THR A 228 -9.68 9.65 -3.33
CA THR A 228 -9.15 10.70 -4.20
C THR A 228 -8.87 11.98 -3.42
N PHE A 229 -7.87 12.72 -3.90
CA PHE A 229 -7.40 13.96 -3.29
C PHE A 229 -7.19 15.03 -4.38
N ASP A 230 -7.18 16.28 -3.99
CA ASP A 230 -6.97 17.39 -4.90
C ASP A 230 -5.72 18.19 -4.51
N PRO A 231 -4.74 18.34 -5.42
CA PRO A 231 -4.71 17.90 -6.83
C PRO A 231 -4.33 16.41 -7.03
N GLY A 232 -3.88 15.69 -5.96
CA GLY A 232 -3.23 14.39 -6.09
C GLY A 232 -1.86 14.49 -6.76
N ALA A 233 -1.18 13.37 -6.90
CA ALA A 233 0.10 13.29 -7.59
C ALA A 233 0.11 12.17 -8.66
N ILE A 234 -0.25 10.96 -8.28
CA ILE A 234 -0.40 9.81 -9.20
C ILE A 234 -1.86 9.69 -9.65
N MET A 235 -2.80 9.84 -8.72
CA MET A 235 -4.24 9.79 -9.00
C MET A 235 -4.73 11.16 -9.49
N THR A 236 -4.22 11.58 -10.65
CA THR A 236 -4.71 12.79 -11.33
C THR A 236 -6.17 12.63 -11.76
N PRO A 237 -6.92 13.71 -12.06
CA PRO A 237 -8.30 13.61 -12.56
C PRO A 237 -8.46 12.68 -13.75
N SER A 238 -7.48 12.62 -14.67
CA SER A 238 -7.49 11.70 -15.81
C SER A 238 -7.30 10.23 -15.36
N THR A 239 -6.43 9.97 -14.40
CA THR A 239 -6.23 8.63 -13.83
C THR A 239 -7.47 8.17 -13.06
N VAL A 240 -8.07 9.04 -12.27
CA VAL A 240 -9.34 8.76 -11.55
C VAL A 240 -10.44 8.41 -12.54
N LYS A 241 -10.60 9.22 -13.61
CA LYS A 241 -11.58 8.94 -14.66
C LYS A 241 -11.34 7.58 -15.33
N TRP A 242 -10.08 7.27 -15.62
CA TRP A 242 -9.70 5.97 -16.16
C TRP A 242 -10.09 4.82 -15.20
N CYS A 243 -9.81 4.95 -13.89
CA CYS A 243 -10.21 3.96 -12.89
C CYS A 243 -11.73 3.73 -12.89
N GLN A 244 -12.52 4.81 -12.93
CA GLN A 244 -13.99 4.74 -12.96
C GLN A 244 -14.52 4.01 -14.20
N ASP A 245 -13.85 4.16 -15.34
CA ASP A 245 -14.27 3.56 -16.59
C ASP A 245 -13.84 2.08 -16.74
N HIS A 246 -12.77 1.66 -16.02
CA HIS A 246 -12.11 0.36 -16.26
C HIS A 246 -12.15 -0.59 -15.06
N ILE A 247 -12.14 -0.11 -13.82
CA ILE A 247 -12.08 -0.99 -12.65
C ILE A 247 -13.49 -1.45 -12.25
N ALA A 248 -13.69 -2.75 -12.22
CA ALA A 248 -14.98 -3.33 -11.82
C ALA A 248 -15.26 -3.18 -10.31
N ALA A 249 -16.52 -2.98 -9.93
CA ALA A 249 -16.98 -2.83 -8.55
C ALA A 249 -16.20 -1.77 -7.77
N LEU A 250 -15.98 -0.60 -8.39
CA LEU A 250 -15.22 0.52 -7.84
C LEU A 250 -16.17 1.58 -7.25
N ASP A 251 -16.04 1.81 -5.95
CA ASP A 251 -16.51 3.03 -5.30
C ASP A 251 -15.39 4.09 -5.34
N VAL A 252 -15.76 5.35 -5.52
CA VAL A 252 -14.82 6.48 -5.47
C VAL A 252 -15.31 7.47 -4.42
N GLU A 253 -14.42 7.82 -3.49
CA GLU A 253 -14.71 8.78 -2.43
C GLU A 253 -13.64 9.87 -2.40
N HIS A 254 -14.07 11.13 -2.46
CA HIS A 254 -13.18 12.28 -2.39
C HIS A 254 -13.01 12.70 -0.94
N ILE A 255 -11.76 12.72 -0.46
CA ILE A 255 -11.43 13.02 0.94
C ILE A 255 -11.14 14.51 1.14
N GLY A 256 -10.49 15.16 0.18
CA GLY A 256 -10.13 16.58 0.29
C GLY A 256 -8.79 16.92 -0.34
N PRO A 257 -8.16 18.00 0.11
CA PRO A 257 -6.87 18.40 -0.44
C PRO A 257 -5.76 17.43 -0.04
N GLY A 258 -4.87 17.11 -0.97
CA GLY A 258 -3.73 16.21 -0.73
C GLY A 258 -2.83 16.09 -1.96
N LEU A 259 -1.58 15.71 -1.75
CA LEU A 259 -0.61 15.43 -2.80
C LEU A 259 -0.39 13.91 -2.92
N HIS A 260 0.76 13.41 -2.47
CA HIS A 260 1.08 11.99 -2.54
C HIS A 260 1.01 11.30 -1.17
N PHE A 261 1.68 11.82 -0.15
CA PHE A 261 1.65 11.22 1.20
C PHE A 261 0.42 11.69 1.98
N VAL A 262 -0.74 11.41 1.42
CA VAL A 262 -2.07 11.87 1.88
C VAL A 262 -2.43 11.40 3.30
N GLN A 263 -1.82 10.33 3.78
CA GLN A 263 -1.99 9.82 5.14
C GLN A 263 -1.42 10.79 6.19
N GLU A 264 -0.40 11.56 5.83
CA GLU A 264 0.15 12.58 6.72
C GLU A 264 -0.80 13.75 6.93
N ASP A 265 -1.51 14.14 5.88
CA ASP A 265 -2.46 15.26 5.90
C ASP A 265 -3.87 14.85 6.34
N ASN A 266 -4.33 13.66 5.92
CA ASN A 266 -5.74 13.23 6.01
C ASN A 266 -5.94 11.89 6.72
N GLY A 267 -4.97 11.38 7.49
CA GLY A 267 -5.00 10.04 8.07
C GLY A 267 -6.32 9.63 8.73
N PRO A 268 -6.89 10.41 9.67
CA PRO A 268 -8.17 10.07 10.28
C PRO A 268 -9.32 9.98 9.28
N SER A 269 -9.44 10.93 8.34
CA SER A 269 -10.50 10.91 7.31
C SER A 269 -10.39 9.69 6.39
N ILE A 270 -9.18 9.29 6.03
CA ILE A 270 -8.89 8.05 5.28
C ILE A 270 -9.38 6.83 6.06
N GLY A 271 -9.04 6.72 7.34
CA GLY A 271 -9.47 5.61 8.19
C GLY A 271 -10.99 5.52 8.32
N VAL A 272 -11.65 6.65 8.59
CA VAL A 272 -13.12 6.73 8.66
C VAL A 272 -13.78 6.31 7.35
N ALA A 273 -13.28 6.77 6.20
CA ALA A 273 -13.82 6.40 4.88
C ALA A 273 -13.69 4.90 4.60
N ILE A 274 -12.52 4.31 4.89
CA ILE A 274 -12.29 2.88 4.75
C ILE A 274 -13.21 2.09 5.68
N ALA A 275 -13.33 2.49 6.95
CA ALA A 275 -14.21 1.85 7.93
C ALA A 275 -15.68 1.83 7.47
N ALA A 276 -16.19 2.98 7.03
CA ALA A 276 -17.55 3.11 6.52
C ALA A 276 -17.78 2.28 5.25
N TRP A 277 -16.83 2.29 4.33
CA TRP A 277 -16.89 1.48 3.11
C TRP A 277 -16.90 -0.03 3.41
N ARG A 278 -16.08 -0.48 4.35
CA ARG A 278 -16.05 -1.89 4.77
C ARG A 278 -17.39 -2.33 5.38
N GLN A 279 -18.03 -1.47 6.18
CA GLN A 279 -19.35 -1.73 6.74
C GLN A 279 -20.42 -1.86 5.63
N ARG A 280 -20.43 -0.92 4.66
CA ARG A 280 -21.39 -0.96 3.53
C ARG A 280 -21.27 -2.21 2.67
N ASN A 281 -20.07 -2.79 2.59
CA ASN A 281 -19.77 -3.98 1.79
C ASN A 281 -19.70 -5.27 2.62
N GLU A 282 -20.16 -5.25 3.88
CA GLU A 282 -20.19 -6.41 4.78
C GLU A 282 -18.82 -7.10 4.98
N LEU A 283 -17.73 -6.32 4.89
CA LEU A 283 -16.35 -6.78 5.06
C LEU A 283 -15.91 -6.82 6.53
N VAL A 284 -16.79 -6.46 7.43
CA VAL A 284 -16.64 -6.60 8.88
C VAL A 284 -17.22 -7.96 9.27
N GLY A 285 -16.46 -8.80 10.00
CA GLY A 285 -16.95 -10.09 10.46
C GLY A 285 -18.23 -9.91 11.25
N GLY A 286 -19.31 -10.58 10.82
CA GLY A 286 -20.54 -10.62 11.59
C GLY A 286 -20.24 -11.22 12.96
N ASP A 287 -20.80 -10.65 14.03
CA ASP A 287 -20.89 -11.28 15.33
C ASP A 287 -21.34 -12.72 15.11
N ALA A 288 -20.51 -13.69 15.52
CA ALA A 288 -20.93 -15.08 15.60
C ALA A 288 -22.09 -15.14 16.61
N GLY A 289 -23.30 -14.92 16.09
CA GLY A 289 -24.52 -14.93 16.86
C GLY A 289 -24.57 -16.20 17.68
N THR A 290 -24.47 -16.05 18.99
CA THR A 290 -24.80 -17.05 19.99
C THR A 290 -26.23 -17.53 19.75
N THR A 291 -26.39 -18.54 18.91
CA THR A 291 -27.58 -19.39 18.95
C THR A 291 -27.55 -20.14 20.27
N LYS A 292 -28.12 -19.53 21.30
CA LYS A 292 -28.56 -20.27 22.49
C LYS A 292 -29.62 -21.27 22.02
N GLY A 293 -29.20 -22.52 21.86
CA GLY A 293 -30.10 -23.65 21.75
C GLY A 293 -30.91 -23.73 23.05
N THR A 294 -32.19 -23.39 22.98
CA THR A 294 -33.20 -23.77 23.97
C THR A 294 -33.47 -25.26 23.81
N THR A 295 -32.76 -26.06 24.62
CA THR A 295 -33.14 -27.44 24.88
C THR A 295 -34.36 -27.39 25.79
N GLY A 296 -35.54 -27.55 25.21
CA GLY A 296 -36.76 -27.89 25.96
C GLY A 296 -36.68 -29.35 26.38
N GLU A 297 -36.51 -29.58 27.67
CA GLU A 297 -36.79 -30.87 28.31
C GLU A 297 -38.31 -30.99 28.41
N GLU A 298 -38.94 -31.88 27.62
CA GLU A 298 -40.26 -32.43 27.93
C GLU A 298 -40.04 -33.71 28.73
N GLU A 299 -40.51 -33.70 30.00
CA GLU A 299 -40.72 -34.92 30.79
C GLU A 299 -41.99 -35.64 30.33
N PRO A 300 -42.00 -36.97 30.21
CA PRO A 300 -43.22 -37.74 30.03
C PRO A 300 -43.84 -38.16 31.36
N SER A 301 -45.14 -38.00 31.48
CA SER A 301 -46.03 -38.58 32.50
C SER A 301 -46.23 -40.06 32.30
#